data_bad4849ba4dfefc1a0d722995156dd05
#
_entry.id   bad4849ba4dfefc1a0d722995156dd05
#
_cell.length_a   1.000
_cell.length_b   1.000
_cell.length_c   1.000
_cell.angle_alpha   90.00
_cell.angle_beta   90.00
_cell.angle_gamma   90.00
#
_symmetry.space_group_name_H-M   'P 1'
#
loop_
_entity.id
_entity.type
_entity.pdbx_description
1 polymer ?
#
loop_
_entity_poly.entity_id
_entity_poly.type
_entity_poly.pdbx_seq_one_letter_code
_entity_poly.pdbx_strand_id
1 'polypeptide(L)' 'MSEAQIHPTAIVDAQAEIGAGTIVGPYCIVAAGVVLGADCWLQHHVTLCGPMTAGARNKFYAYCSIGQQTQDLKYEG' A
#
# COMPACT_ATOMS: atom_id res chain seq x y z
N MET A 1 11.41 -10.10 -15.21
CA MET A 1 11.34 -9.72 -14.20
C MET A 1 10.36 -8.79 -13.96
N SER A 2 9.62 -8.77 -13.12
CA SER A 2 8.69 -7.88 -12.93
C SER A 2 9.02 -6.97 -11.89
N GLU A 3 8.83 -5.73 -12.07
CA GLU A 3 9.06 -4.78 -11.09
C GLU A 3 7.77 -4.19 -10.68
N ALA A 4 7.71 -3.55 -9.57
CA ALA A 4 6.51 -2.87 -9.12
C ALA A 4 6.18 -1.74 -10.07
N GLN A 5 4.90 -1.54 -10.31
CA GLN A 5 4.47 -0.45 -11.15
C GLN A 5 3.80 0.57 -10.27
N ILE A 6 4.37 1.76 -10.19
CA ILE A 6 3.87 2.78 -9.31
C ILE A 6 3.38 3.94 -10.12
N HIS A 7 2.11 4.27 -9.98
CA HIS A 7 1.53 5.36 -10.74
C HIS A 7 2.24 6.66 -10.36
N PRO A 8 2.45 7.55 -11.31
CA PRO A 8 3.18 8.78 -11.02
C PRO A 8 2.57 9.64 -9.94
N THR A 9 1.28 9.54 -9.67
CA THR A 9 0.67 10.33 -8.62
C THR A 9 0.74 9.65 -7.27
N ALA A 10 1.23 8.42 -7.19
CA ALA A 10 1.33 7.74 -5.91
C ALA A 10 2.56 8.22 -5.17
N ILE A 11 2.48 8.22 -3.85
CA ILE A 11 3.58 8.63 -3.03
C ILE A 11 4.06 7.41 -2.26
N VAL A 12 5.25 6.94 -2.56
CA VAL A 12 5.80 5.78 -1.91
C VAL A 12 7.09 6.19 -1.22
N ASP A 13 7.13 6.03 0.10
CA ASP A 13 8.30 6.42 0.86
C ASP A 13 9.48 5.55 0.45
N ALA A 14 10.65 6.14 0.42
CA ALA A 14 11.85 5.43 0.01
C ALA A 14 12.14 4.24 0.90
N GLN A 15 11.65 4.25 2.11
CA GLN A 15 11.89 3.14 3.00
C GLN A 15 10.77 2.11 3.01
N ALA A 16 9.80 2.23 2.14
CA ALA A 16 8.80 1.21 1.98
C ALA A 16 9.37 0.12 1.06
N GLU A 17 8.95 -1.12 1.28
CA GLU A 17 9.40 -2.20 0.44
C GLU A 17 8.24 -2.72 -0.35
N ILE A 18 8.34 -2.69 -1.66
CA ILE A 18 7.27 -3.10 -2.53
C ILE A 18 7.72 -4.30 -3.34
N GLY A 19 7.05 -5.41 -3.20
CA GLY A 19 7.44 -6.62 -3.89
C GLY A 19 7.24 -6.54 -5.39
N ALA A 20 7.90 -7.43 -6.10
CA ALA A 20 7.85 -7.43 -7.56
C ALA A 20 6.43 -7.69 -8.04
N GLY A 21 6.07 -7.08 -9.12
CA GLY A 21 4.75 -7.28 -9.72
C GLY A 21 3.62 -6.53 -9.03
N THR A 22 3.92 -5.82 -7.95
CA THR A 22 2.89 -5.08 -7.25
C THR A 22 2.51 -3.84 -8.05
N ILE A 23 1.24 -3.52 -8.07
CA ILE A 23 0.75 -2.35 -8.77
C ILE A 23 0.22 -1.37 -7.75
N VAL A 24 0.76 -0.17 -7.77
CA VAL A 24 0.32 0.89 -6.88
C VAL A 24 -0.42 1.91 -7.73
N GLY A 25 -1.70 1.99 -7.57
CA GLY A 25 -2.54 2.85 -8.40
C GLY A 25 -2.43 4.32 -8.05
N PRO A 26 -3.23 5.14 -8.69
CA PRO A 26 -3.11 6.58 -8.54
C PRO A 26 -3.51 7.05 -7.14
N TYR A 27 -2.85 8.08 -6.70
CA TYR A 27 -3.14 8.74 -5.45
C TYR A 27 -3.05 7.82 -4.23
N CYS A 28 -2.25 6.76 -4.32
CA CYS A 28 -2.00 5.90 -3.18
C CYS A 28 -0.84 6.47 -2.38
N ILE A 29 -0.82 6.21 -1.10
CA ILE A 29 0.25 6.63 -0.23
C ILE A 29 0.76 5.41 0.51
N VAL A 30 2.06 5.15 0.40
CA VAL A 30 2.68 4.03 1.08
C VAL A 30 3.79 4.61 1.93
N ALA A 31 3.61 4.58 3.22
CA ALA A 31 4.54 5.22 4.15
C ALA A 31 5.72 4.31 4.48
N ALA A 32 6.68 4.86 5.18
CA ALA A 32 7.84 4.11 5.60
C ALA A 32 7.39 2.96 6.51
N GLY A 33 8.10 1.88 6.48
CA GLY A 33 7.80 0.74 7.32
C GLY A 33 6.76 -0.22 6.73
N VAL A 34 6.24 0.08 5.56
CA VAL A 34 5.29 -0.79 4.91
C VAL A 34 6.06 -1.79 4.05
N VAL A 35 5.74 -3.05 4.19
CA VAL A 35 6.36 -4.09 3.40
C VAL A 35 5.25 -4.85 2.67
N LEU A 36 5.26 -4.81 1.35
CA LEU A 36 4.29 -5.52 0.56
C LEU A 36 4.96 -6.66 -0.19
N GLY A 37 4.35 -7.80 -0.18
CA GLY A 37 4.86 -8.93 -0.93
C GLY A 37 4.64 -8.73 -2.42
N ALA A 38 4.90 -9.79 -3.19
CA ALA A 38 4.80 -9.71 -4.63
C ALA A 38 3.35 -9.70 -5.09
N ASP A 39 3.12 -9.11 -6.24
CA ASP A 39 1.83 -9.18 -6.92
C ASP A 39 0.64 -8.66 -6.12
N CYS A 40 0.88 -7.66 -5.31
CA CYS A 40 -0.21 -6.98 -4.63
C CYS A 40 -0.78 -5.92 -5.56
N TRP A 41 -1.96 -5.45 -5.25
CA TRP A 41 -2.60 -4.44 -6.10
C TRP A 41 -3.29 -3.42 -5.20
N LEU A 42 -2.88 -2.16 -5.29
CA LEU A 42 -3.52 -1.07 -4.60
C LEU A 42 -4.32 -0.33 -5.65
N GLN A 43 -5.62 -0.21 -5.46
CA GLN A 43 -6.46 0.34 -6.53
C GLN A 43 -6.22 1.84 -6.72
N HIS A 44 -6.70 2.66 -5.85
CA HIS A 44 -6.44 4.09 -5.90
C HIS A 44 -6.86 4.66 -4.56
N HIS A 45 -6.27 5.75 -4.18
CA HIS A 45 -6.59 6.40 -2.91
C HIS A 45 -6.45 5.41 -1.74
N VAL A 46 -5.43 4.56 -1.78
CA VAL A 46 -5.18 3.60 -0.72
C VAL A 46 -4.04 4.16 0.11
N THR A 47 -4.20 4.20 1.41
CA THR A 47 -3.18 4.71 2.31
C THR A 47 -2.70 3.57 3.20
N LEU A 48 -1.42 3.28 3.13
CA LEU A 48 -0.82 2.25 3.96
C LEU A 48 0.24 2.88 4.83
N CYS A 49 0.13 2.71 6.13
CA CYS A 49 1.08 3.25 7.06
C CYS A 49 1.75 2.12 7.81
N GLY A 50 2.98 2.29 8.09
CA GLY A 50 3.74 1.27 8.79
C GLY A 50 3.81 1.51 10.26
N PRO A 51 4.38 0.56 10.95
CA PRO A 51 4.91 -0.66 10.35
C PRO A 51 3.82 -1.66 10.03
N MET A 52 3.86 -2.22 8.85
CA MET A 52 2.94 -3.27 8.50
C MET A 52 3.57 -4.15 7.45
N THR A 53 3.15 -5.39 7.39
CA THR A 53 3.64 -6.31 6.40
C THR A 53 2.46 -7.03 5.79
N ALA A 54 2.35 -7.02 4.49
CA ALA A 54 1.32 -7.74 3.78
C ALA A 54 1.99 -8.80 2.92
N GLY A 55 1.40 -9.97 2.87
CA GLY A 55 1.93 -11.03 2.05
C GLY A 55 1.67 -10.80 0.58
N ALA A 56 1.99 -11.79 -0.22
CA ALA A 56 1.82 -11.68 -1.66
C ALA A 56 0.37 -11.73 -2.06
N ARG A 57 0.10 -11.15 -3.20
CA ARG A 57 -1.21 -11.25 -3.86
C ARG A 57 -2.39 -10.71 -3.08
N ASN A 58 -2.15 -9.66 -2.31
CA ASN A 58 -3.22 -8.99 -1.62
C ASN A 58 -3.77 -7.85 -2.47
N LYS A 59 -5.05 -7.57 -2.30
CA LYS A 59 -5.67 -6.51 -3.03
C LYS A 59 -6.17 -5.50 -2.04
N PHE A 60 -5.91 -4.24 -2.27
CA PHE A 60 -6.37 -3.18 -1.40
C PHE A 60 -7.33 -2.32 -2.21
N TYR A 61 -8.57 -2.27 -1.77
CA TYR A 61 -9.61 -1.58 -2.52
C TYR A 61 -9.59 -0.08 -2.27
N ALA A 62 -10.22 0.64 -3.15
CA ALA A 62 -10.18 2.09 -3.11
C ALA A 62 -10.63 2.64 -1.77
N TYR A 63 -9.99 3.71 -1.37
CA TYR A 63 -10.27 4.42 -0.13
C TYR A 63 -10.00 3.57 1.13
N CYS A 64 -9.17 2.54 0.99
CA CYS A 64 -8.78 1.72 2.09
C CYS A 64 -7.67 2.42 2.87
N SER A 65 -7.66 2.30 4.17
CA SER A 65 -6.64 2.91 4.98
C SER A 65 -6.22 1.91 6.02
N ILE A 66 -4.98 1.50 5.99
CA ILE A 66 -4.49 0.44 6.84
C ILE A 66 -3.28 0.88 7.62
N GLY A 67 -3.21 0.47 8.87
CA GLY A 67 -2.06 0.76 9.72
C GLY A 67 -2.06 2.11 10.34
N GLN A 68 -3.04 2.92 10.11
CA GLN A 68 -3.07 4.20 10.73
C GLN A 68 -3.48 4.07 12.16
N GLN A 69 -2.87 4.87 13.04
CA GLN A 69 -3.13 4.79 14.34
C GLN A 69 -4.34 5.50 14.62
N THR A 70 -5.36 5.01 14.96
CA THR A 70 -6.42 5.75 15.17
C THR A 70 -7.07 5.23 16.22
N GLN A 71 -7.52 5.87 16.92
CA GLN A 71 -8.04 5.39 17.96
C GLN A 71 -9.38 5.20 17.75
N ASP A 72 -9.88 5.44 16.93
CA ASP A 72 -11.16 5.36 16.83
C ASP A 72 -11.55 4.48 16.04
N LEU A 73 -11.32 3.98 15.78
CA LEU A 73 -11.52 3.19 15.13
C LEU A 73 -12.63 2.76 14.70
N LYS A 74 -13.28 3.14 14.54
CA LYS A 74 -14.29 2.81 14.17
C LYS A 74 -14.44 2.59 12.88
N TYR A 75 -13.86 2.45 12.31
CA TYR A 75 -13.91 2.44 11.11
C TYR A 75 -13.87 1.19 10.73
N GLU A 76 -14.56 0.68 10.23
CA GLU A 76 -14.49 -0.47 9.91
C GLU A 76 -14.18 -0.62 8.69
N GLY A 77 -13.75 -0.23 8.28
CA GLY A 77 -13.15 -0.29 7.16
C GLY A 77 -13.33 -1.20 6.24
#